data_8f58e4f836c25c0c8ed034337ffeec50
#
_entry.id   8f58e4f836c25c0c8ed034337ffeec50
#
_cell.length_a   1.000
_cell.length_b   1.000
_cell.length_c   1.000
_cell.angle_alpha   90.00
_cell.angle_beta   90.00
_cell.angle_gamma   90.00
#
_symmetry.space_group_name_H-M   'P 1'
#
loop_
_entity.id
_entity.type
_entity.pdbx_description
1 polymer ?
#
loop_
_entity_poly.entity_id
_entity_poly.type
_entity_poly.pdbx_seq_one_letter_code
_entity_poly.pdbx_strand_id
1 'polypeptide(L)'
;MLWNKEIGRLSWDGRKGISYFEFNPAVIGGELDPFPLIASTKSPASRRPIMGDKEMKLYRKLPPFLADSLPDAWGNQVFECWRIQNGIRNQEITPLEILSFIGMRGMGALEFIPESSGIKKSEQLNLKALTDLAQKIFTERENVKIMPDESLTMQSLIAVGTSAGGRQPKAIIAINPKTGEIRSGQIAGQKGFEYCILKFGDPSRSSAELEMAYYKMATAAGINMMPCELIEVEGQNHFITHRFDRDEERKLHMQTLAALYPEADSYEKLLMVCRKMRLPESTQEEVFRRMVFNILANNTDDHNKNFSFLMDENGHWQLSPAYDMTYIFNVGGFLPETMHCLMMQGKLQGQTLEDALALAKDNGIRKAETIIKEVASAISKFRKYAEECGVGQQWIAAVETCLNNHLANWGFLPDSSSPSFDIDGILYENVRVEQTYKGNFHLLCEIQGKERKFVISKNKAAYAEIEETGTSNLSIEQLHTLVETYLAR
;
A
#
# COMPACT_ATOMS: atom_id res chain seq x y z
N MET A 1 0.49 14.45 -22.06
CA MET A 1 -0.88 14.98 -22.30
C MET A 1 -1.66 14.94 -21.00
N LEU A 2 -2.61 15.84 -20.80
CA LEU A 2 -3.59 15.85 -19.73
C LEU A 2 -4.91 16.34 -20.31
N TRP A 3 -5.97 15.50 -20.27
CA TRP A 3 -7.29 15.78 -20.88
C TRP A 3 -7.19 16.31 -22.32
N ASN A 4 -6.46 15.60 -23.17
CA ASN A 4 -6.18 15.94 -24.56
C ASN A 4 -5.39 17.26 -24.78
N LYS A 5 -4.86 17.89 -23.72
CA LYS A 5 -4.00 19.07 -23.81
C LYS A 5 -2.53 18.66 -23.68
N GLU A 6 -1.66 19.13 -24.56
CA GLU A 6 -0.22 18.97 -24.40
C GLU A 6 0.25 19.86 -23.23
N ILE A 7 0.66 19.23 -22.10
CA ILE A 7 1.16 19.97 -20.95
C ILE A 7 2.67 20.17 -21.00
N GLY A 8 3.39 19.37 -21.80
CA GLY A 8 4.83 19.49 -21.92
C GLY A 8 5.45 18.33 -22.69
N ARG A 9 6.76 18.39 -22.80
CA ARG A 9 7.58 17.40 -23.51
C ARG A 9 8.67 16.87 -22.61
N LEU A 10 8.95 15.58 -22.77
CA LEU A 10 9.97 14.86 -22.02
C LEU A 10 11.05 14.37 -22.99
N SER A 11 12.31 14.64 -22.67
CA SER A 11 13.46 14.21 -23.45
C SER A 11 14.45 13.41 -22.59
N TRP A 12 15.27 12.59 -23.24
CA TRP A 12 16.31 11.79 -22.60
C TRP A 12 17.69 12.18 -23.13
N ASP A 13 18.60 12.62 -22.25
CA ASP A 13 19.98 12.82 -22.57
C ASP A 13 20.75 11.51 -22.35
N GLY A 14 20.97 10.76 -23.41
CA GLY A 14 21.67 9.47 -23.36
C GLY A 14 23.14 9.56 -22.91
N ARG A 15 23.78 10.74 -23.04
CA ARG A 15 25.17 10.93 -22.56
C ARG A 15 25.22 11.11 -21.04
N LYS A 16 24.24 11.82 -20.49
CA LYS A 16 24.14 12.08 -19.06
C LYS A 16 23.28 11.02 -18.34
N GLY A 17 22.53 10.24 -19.09
CA GLY A 17 21.59 9.24 -18.58
C GLY A 17 20.52 9.86 -17.68
N ILE A 18 19.90 10.98 -18.11
CA ILE A 18 18.89 11.69 -17.33
C ILE A 18 17.84 12.32 -18.25
N SER A 19 16.63 12.50 -17.71
CA SER A 19 15.56 13.17 -18.44
C SER A 19 15.47 14.67 -18.17
N TYR A 20 14.83 15.38 -19.09
CA TYR A 20 14.44 16.78 -18.97
C TYR A 20 12.99 16.93 -19.40
N PHE A 21 12.19 17.58 -18.56
CA PHE A 21 10.81 17.94 -18.86
C PHE A 21 10.67 19.43 -19.08
N GLU A 22 9.98 19.83 -20.13
CA GLU A 22 9.67 21.22 -20.45
C GLU A 22 8.16 21.39 -20.58
N PHE A 23 7.61 22.37 -19.87
CA PHE A 23 6.20 22.70 -20.03
C PHE A 23 5.90 23.26 -21.41
N ASN A 24 4.73 22.94 -21.95
CA ASN A 24 4.19 23.67 -23.10
C ASN A 24 3.95 25.14 -22.66
N PRO A 25 4.49 26.13 -23.42
CA PRO A 25 4.29 27.53 -23.06
C PRO A 25 2.83 27.94 -22.85
N ALA A 26 1.89 27.26 -23.52
CA ALA A 26 0.46 27.55 -23.42
C ALA A 26 -0.16 27.23 -22.04
N VAL A 27 0.51 26.41 -21.21
CA VAL A 27 0.00 26.07 -19.86
C VAL A 27 0.68 26.87 -18.75
N ILE A 28 1.80 27.57 -19.06
CA ILE A 28 2.55 28.36 -18.08
C ILE A 28 1.75 29.58 -17.65
N GLY A 29 1.53 29.71 -16.33
CA GLY A 29 0.75 30.80 -15.75
C GLY A 29 -0.77 30.65 -15.88
N GLY A 30 -1.24 29.53 -16.47
CA GLY A 30 -2.65 29.22 -16.58
C GLY A 30 -3.30 28.79 -15.27
N GLU A 31 -4.61 28.48 -15.32
CA GLU A 31 -5.35 28.04 -14.15
C GLU A 31 -4.98 26.63 -13.73
N LEU A 32 -4.64 25.77 -14.71
CA LEU A 32 -4.28 24.38 -14.50
C LEU A 32 -2.87 24.25 -13.96
N ASP A 33 -2.73 23.69 -12.76
CA ASP A 33 -1.45 23.46 -12.09
C ASP A 33 -1.33 21.98 -11.64
N PRO A 34 -0.92 21.09 -12.55
CA PRO A 34 -0.92 19.65 -12.28
C PRO A 34 0.17 19.18 -11.31
N PHE A 35 1.17 20.03 -11.01
CA PHE A 35 2.31 19.70 -10.15
C PHE A 35 2.61 20.83 -9.16
N PRO A 36 1.65 21.24 -8.30
CA PRO A 36 1.65 22.57 -7.65
C PRO A 36 2.79 22.79 -6.66
N LEU A 37 3.36 21.74 -6.09
CA LEU A 37 4.38 21.87 -5.06
C LEU A 37 5.80 21.72 -5.57
N ILE A 38 5.99 20.96 -6.64
CA ILE A 38 7.33 20.64 -7.15
C ILE A 38 7.65 21.31 -8.49
N ALA A 39 6.63 21.54 -9.32
CA ALA A 39 6.77 22.10 -10.65
C ALA A 39 5.53 22.93 -11.02
N SER A 40 5.18 23.91 -10.19
CA SER A 40 4.01 24.74 -10.43
C SER A 40 4.12 25.51 -11.75
N THR A 41 3.08 25.44 -12.59
CA THR A 41 2.95 26.22 -13.82
C THR A 41 2.95 27.73 -13.56
N LYS A 42 2.63 28.15 -12.32
CA LYS A 42 2.60 29.55 -11.88
C LYS A 42 3.97 30.05 -11.41
N SER A 43 4.95 29.15 -11.26
CA SER A 43 6.31 29.51 -10.87
C SER A 43 7.13 30.01 -12.06
N PRO A 44 7.98 31.06 -11.91
CA PRO A 44 8.94 31.44 -12.94
C PRO A 44 9.88 30.30 -13.37
N ALA A 45 10.12 29.32 -12.50
CA ALA A 45 10.95 28.16 -12.79
C ALA A 45 10.34 27.26 -13.87
N SER A 46 9.01 27.27 -14.07
CA SER A 46 8.32 26.48 -15.10
C SER A 46 8.73 26.82 -16.53
N ARG A 47 9.38 27.96 -16.74
CA ARG A 47 9.94 28.40 -18.06
C ARG A 47 11.28 27.76 -18.39
N ARG A 48 11.83 26.95 -17.49
CA ARG A 48 13.11 26.25 -17.68
C ARG A 48 12.88 24.74 -17.69
N PRO A 49 13.76 23.99 -18.40
CA PRO A 49 13.73 22.54 -18.33
C PRO A 49 13.88 22.05 -16.89
N ILE A 50 13.03 21.12 -16.49
CA ILE A 50 13.07 20.45 -15.20
C ILE A 50 13.84 19.15 -15.37
N MET A 51 14.97 19.05 -14.71
CA MET A 51 15.82 17.86 -14.75
C MET A 51 15.24 16.75 -13.88
N GLY A 52 15.37 15.51 -14.32
CA GLY A 52 15.01 14.33 -13.54
C GLY A 52 15.86 14.19 -12.28
N ASP A 53 15.33 13.49 -11.31
CA ASP A 53 16.02 13.22 -10.05
C ASP A 53 17.15 12.20 -10.26
N LYS A 54 18.36 12.53 -9.83
CA LYS A 54 19.55 11.70 -9.97
C LYS A 54 19.78 10.77 -8.77
N GLU A 55 19.30 11.16 -7.62
CA GLU A 55 19.67 10.55 -6.35
C GLU A 55 18.70 9.43 -5.97
N MET A 56 17.41 9.66 -6.15
CA MET A 56 16.40 8.67 -5.80
C MET A 56 16.21 7.62 -6.91
N LYS A 57 16.68 6.41 -6.66
CA LYS A 57 16.53 5.26 -7.57
C LYS A 57 15.06 5.01 -7.98
N LEU A 58 14.13 5.30 -7.08
CA LEU A 58 12.70 5.14 -7.29
C LEU A 58 12.19 5.92 -8.51
N TYR A 59 12.72 7.12 -8.74
CA TYR A 59 12.29 7.99 -9.85
C TYR A 59 12.98 7.68 -11.17
N ARG A 60 13.92 6.75 -11.21
CA ARG A 60 14.62 6.32 -12.43
C ARG A 60 15.10 7.49 -13.29
N LYS A 61 15.59 8.55 -12.65
CA LYS A 61 16.08 9.78 -13.31
C LYS A 61 15.00 10.54 -14.10
N LEU A 62 13.73 10.36 -13.76
CA LEU A 62 12.61 11.22 -14.14
C LEU A 62 12.37 12.28 -13.07
N PRO A 63 11.68 13.39 -13.39
CA PRO A 63 11.04 14.22 -12.37
C PRO A 63 10.02 13.38 -11.57
N PRO A 64 9.93 13.55 -10.23
CA PRO A 64 9.05 12.74 -9.36
C PRO A 64 7.60 12.68 -9.85
N PHE A 65 7.05 13.79 -10.30
CA PHE A 65 5.68 13.90 -10.78
C PHE A 65 5.38 13.15 -12.09
N LEU A 66 6.41 12.76 -12.85
CA LEU A 66 6.27 11.86 -14.01
C LEU A 66 6.61 10.41 -13.64
N ALA A 67 7.56 10.24 -12.72
CA ALA A 67 7.96 8.93 -12.24
C ALA A 67 6.82 8.18 -11.53
N ASP A 68 5.86 8.91 -10.99
CA ASP A 68 4.65 8.37 -10.37
C ASP A 68 3.79 7.53 -11.32
N SER A 69 3.96 7.73 -12.63
CA SER A 69 3.28 6.94 -13.67
C SER A 69 4.05 5.66 -14.07
N LEU A 70 5.26 5.45 -13.53
CA LEU A 70 6.02 4.23 -13.80
C LEU A 70 5.40 3.01 -13.11
N PRO A 71 5.53 1.81 -13.67
CA PRO A 71 5.14 0.58 -13.01
C PRO A 71 5.92 0.39 -11.70
N ASP A 72 5.25 -0.04 -10.65
CA ASP A 72 5.87 -0.53 -9.42
C ASP A 72 6.30 -2.01 -9.55
N ALA A 73 6.62 -2.66 -8.44
CA ALA A 73 7.23 -3.99 -8.43
C ALA A 73 6.44 -5.03 -9.25
N TRP A 74 5.11 -5.12 -9.07
CA TRP A 74 4.28 -6.04 -9.84
C TRP A 74 4.26 -5.69 -11.33
N GLY A 75 3.94 -4.44 -11.67
CA GLY A 75 3.89 -3.99 -13.06
C GLY A 75 5.23 -4.17 -13.79
N ASN A 76 6.35 -4.00 -13.08
CA ASN A 76 7.68 -4.28 -13.63
C ASN A 76 7.89 -5.78 -13.90
N GLN A 77 7.41 -6.69 -13.04
CA GLN A 77 7.49 -8.13 -13.29
C GLN A 77 6.72 -8.52 -14.56
N VAL A 78 5.50 -8.02 -14.71
CA VAL A 78 4.68 -8.26 -15.90
C VAL A 78 5.37 -7.69 -17.15
N PHE A 79 5.91 -6.48 -17.08
CA PHE A 79 6.63 -5.84 -18.17
C PHE A 79 7.89 -6.62 -18.58
N GLU A 80 8.67 -7.11 -17.63
CA GLU A 80 9.86 -7.93 -17.89
C GLU A 80 9.50 -9.26 -18.55
N CYS A 81 8.43 -9.94 -18.10
CA CYS A 81 7.95 -11.15 -18.77
C CYS A 81 7.58 -10.89 -20.23
N TRP A 82 6.85 -9.78 -20.49
CA TRP A 82 6.51 -9.37 -21.85
C TRP A 82 7.75 -9.07 -22.70
N ARG A 83 8.73 -8.36 -22.14
CA ARG A 83 9.98 -8.00 -22.82
C ARG A 83 10.75 -9.25 -23.26
N ILE A 84 10.90 -10.23 -22.36
CA ILE A 84 11.57 -11.50 -22.62
C ILE A 84 10.84 -12.27 -23.73
N GLN A 85 9.51 -12.32 -23.68
CA GLN A 85 8.68 -13.03 -24.65
C GLN A 85 8.78 -12.42 -26.07
N ASN A 86 8.93 -11.08 -26.14
CA ASN A 86 9.10 -10.38 -27.41
C ASN A 86 10.56 -10.32 -27.91
N GLY A 87 11.48 -11.06 -27.28
CA GLY A 87 12.87 -11.12 -27.68
C GLY A 87 13.69 -9.86 -27.42
N ILE A 88 13.16 -8.93 -26.64
CA ILE A 88 13.82 -7.66 -26.26
C ILE A 88 14.77 -7.93 -25.08
N ARG A 89 15.77 -8.78 -25.29
CA ARG A 89 16.77 -9.12 -24.29
C ARG A 89 17.97 -8.17 -24.38
N ASN A 90 18.53 -7.79 -23.22
CA ASN A 90 19.78 -7.02 -23.11
C ASN A 90 19.79 -5.61 -23.68
N GLN A 91 18.64 -5.01 -23.98
CA GLN A 91 18.57 -3.57 -24.26
C GLN A 91 18.38 -2.80 -22.96
N GLU A 92 19.15 -1.74 -22.77
CA GLU A 92 18.82 -0.75 -21.73
C GLU A 92 17.56 0.00 -22.15
N ILE A 93 16.48 -0.25 -21.43
CA ILE A 93 15.22 0.45 -21.64
C ILE A 93 15.24 1.71 -20.80
N THR A 94 15.07 2.85 -21.44
CA THR A 94 14.97 4.13 -20.77
C THR A 94 13.61 4.29 -20.06
N PRO A 95 13.52 5.10 -19.03
CA PRO A 95 12.22 5.39 -18.39
C PRO A 95 11.19 5.99 -19.36
N LEU A 96 11.65 6.69 -20.39
CA LEU A 96 10.76 7.26 -21.43
C LEU A 96 10.08 6.16 -22.26
N GLU A 97 10.82 5.10 -22.58
CA GLU A 97 10.25 3.96 -23.30
C GLU A 97 9.20 3.24 -22.45
N ILE A 98 9.41 3.15 -21.13
CA ILE A 98 8.42 2.61 -20.22
C ILE A 98 7.18 3.50 -20.15
N LEU A 99 7.33 4.84 -20.07
CA LEU A 99 6.20 5.76 -20.10
C LEU A 99 5.46 5.69 -21.45
N SER A 100 6.17 5.58 -22.57
CA SER A 100 5.57 5.37 -23.89
C SER A 100 4.82 4.03 -23.97
N PHE A 101 5.34 2.99 -23.33
CA PHE A 101 4.63 1.70 -23.21
C PHE A 101 3.36 1.83 -22.34
N ILE A 102 3.39 2.59 -21.26
CA ILE A 102 2.19 2.88 -20.44
C ILE A 102 1.17 3.67 -21.27
N GLY A 103 1.60 4.70 -22.02
CA GLY A 103 0.75 5.46 -22.92
C GLY A 103 -0.44 6.10 -22.21
N MET A 104 -1.66 5.72 -22.62
CA MET A 104 -2.93 6.22 -22.04
C MET A 104 -3.46 5.38 -20.87
N ARG A 105 -2.76 4.31 -20.48
CA ARG A 105 -3.23 3.29 -19.53
C ARG A 105 -2.86 3.59 -18.07
N GLY A 106 -2.15 4.69 -17.80
CA GLY A 106 -1.71 5.06 -16.45
C GLY A 106 -2.86 5.27 -15.46
N MET A 107 -2.50 5.27 -14.17
CA MET A 107 -3.36 5.81 -13.13
C MET A 107 -3.45 7.33 -13.30
N GLY A 108 -4.60 7.89 -12.93
CA GLY A 108 -4.84 9.33 -13.16
C GLY A 108 -5.12 9.68 -14.63
N ALA A 109 -4.90 10.95 -14.97
CA ALA A 109 -5.21 11.50 -16.31
C ALA A 109 -3.97 11.85 -17.14
N LEU A 110 -2.75 11.61 -16.63
CA LEU A 110 -1.54 11.78 -17.44
C LEU A 110 -1.47 10.72 -18.53
N GLU A 111 -1.14 11.16 -19.74
CA GLU A 111 -1.01 10.30 -20.90
C GLU A 111 0.30 10.60 -21.62
N PHE A 112 0.98 9.56 -22.11
CA PHE A 112 2.28 9.64 -22.75
C PHE A 112 2.15 9.28 -24.25
N ILE A 113 2.56 10.19 -25.13
CA ILE A 113 2.48 10.05 -26.57
C ILE A 113 3.88 10.27 -27.16
N PRO A 114 4.32 9.44 -28.12
CA PRO A 114 3.60 8.32 -28.75
C PRO A 114 3.44 7.12 -27.83
N GLU A 115 2.34 6.38 -27.95
CA GLU A 115 2.15 5.10 -27.29
C GLU A 115 2.81 3.97 -28.09
N SER A 116 3.64 3.17 -27.44
CA SER A 116 4.39 2.08 -28.09
C SER A 116 3.92 0.67 -27.74
N SER A 117 2.85 0.53 -26.96
CA SER A 117 2.44 -0.78 -26.41
C SER A 117 1.95 -1.77 -27.47
N GLY A 118 1.36 -1.29 -28.57
CA GLY A 118 0.73 -2.15 -29.59
C GLY A 118 -0.42 -3.03 -29.06
N ILE A 119 -0.87 -2.80 -27.81
CA ILE A 119 -1.87 -3.61 -27.12
C ILE A 119 -3.24 -3.28 -27.70
N LYS A 120 -3.94 -4.33 -28.14
CA LYS A 120 -5.31 -4.20 -28.65
C LYS A 120 -6.26 -3.70 -27.57
N LYS A 121 -7.15 -2.81 -27.95
CA LYS A 121 -8.17 -2.24 -27.07
C LYS A 121 -9.25 -3.26 -26.76
N SER A 122 -9.56 -3.43 -25.47
CA SER A 122 -10.75 -4.06 -24.89
C SER A 122 -11.21 -5.39 -25.52
N GLU A 123 -10.70 -6.49 -24.99
CA GLU A 123 -11.30 -7.82 -25.14
C GLU A 123 -11.92 -8.24 -23.80
N GLN A 124 -12.92 -9.14 -23.87
CA GLN A 124 -13.46 -9.79 -22.68
C GLN A 124 -12.34 -10.57 -21.98
N LEU A 125 -12.21 -10.40 -20.67
CA LEU A 125 -11.15 -11.01 -19.87
C LEU A 125 -11.62 -12.37 -19.30
N ASN A 126 -10.75 -13.36 -19.35
CA ASN A 126 -10.91 -14.61 -18.61
C ASN A 126 -10.18 -14.48 -17.27
N LEU A 127 -10.92 -14.24 -16.16
CA LEU A 127 -10.32 -14.04 -14.84
C LEU A 127 -9.55 -15.26 -14.35
N LYS A 128 -10.03 -16.48 -14.63
CA LYS A 128 -9.31 -17.69 -14.24
C LYS A 128 -7.92 -17.72 -14.86
N ALA A 129 -7.85 -17.61 -16.19
CA ALA A 129 -6.58 -17.65 -16.90
C ALA A 129 -5.63 -16.50 -16.43
N LEU A 130 -6.19 -15.32 -16.13
CA LEU A 130 -5.42 -14.20 -15.59
C LEU A 130 -4.89 -14.50 -14.19
N THR A 131 -5.71 -15.11 -13.30
CA THR A 131 -5.31 -15.50 -11.95
C THR A 131 -4.18 -16.51 -11.99
N ASP A 132 -4.33 -17.58 -12.76
CA ASP A 132 -3.34 -18.64 -12.89
C ASP A 132 -1.99 -18.09 -13.39
N LEU A 133 -2.04 -17.25 -14.42
CA LEU A 133 -0.83 -16.65 -14.99
C LEU A 133 -0.20 -15.61 -14.03
N ALA A 134 -1.01 -14.79 -13.35
CA ALA A 134 -0.51 -13.83 -12.37
C ALA A 134 0.18 -14.55 -11.20
N GLN A 135 -0.41 -15.63 -10.70
CA GLN A 135 0.18 -16.45 -9.64
C GLN A 135 1.50 -17.10 -10.07
N LYS A 136 1.55 -17.63 -11.30
CA LYS A 136 2.76 -18.19 -11.90
C LYS A 136 3.89 -17.16 -11.97
N ILE A 137 3.62 -15.95 -12.49
CA ILE A 137 4.59 -14.86 -12.59
C ILE A 137 5.07 -14.44 -11.20
N PHE A 138 4.16 -14.33 -10.24
CA PHE A 138 4.50 -13.91 -8.88
C PHE A 138 5.40 -14.92 -8.16
N THR A 139 5.16 -16.21 -8.39
CA THR A 139 5.90 -17.31 -7.72
C THR A 139 7.25 -17.59 -8.39
N GLU A 140 7.27 -17.69 -9.72
CA GLU A 140 8.45 -18.09 -10.49
C GLU A 140 9.40 -16.92 -10.80
N ARG A 141 8.89 -15.68 -10.79
CA ARG A 141 9.66 -14.44 -11.04
C ARG A 141 10.50 -14.50 -12.32
N GLU A 142 11.83 -14.45 -12.19
CA GLU A 142 12.77 -14.43 -13.32
C GLU A 142 12.83 -15.76 -14.09
N ASN A 143 12.37 -16.86 -13.49
CA ASN A 143 12.38 -18.20 -14.08
C ASN A 143 11.09 -18.51 -14.87
N VAL A 144 10.15 -17.60 -14.92
CA VAL A 144 8.87 -17.80 -15.59
C VAL A 144 9.04 -18.11 -17.07
N LYS A 145 8.41 -19.20 -17.52
CA LYS A 145 8.30 -19.57 -18.94
C LYS A 145 6.87 -19.47 -19.35
N ILE A 146 6.59 -18.53 -20.25
CA ILE A 146 5.25 -18.37 -20.83
C ILE A 146 5.13 -19.36 -22.00
N MET A 147 4.14 -20.23 -21.91
CA MET A 147 3.86 -21.22 -22.94
C MET A 147 3.11 -20.57 -24.12
N PRO A 148 3.16 -21.16 -25.36
CA PRO A 148 2.49 -20.58 -26.53
C PRO A 148 0.98 -20.37 -26.34
N ASP A 149 0.31 -21.25 -25.63
CA ASP A 149 -1.12 -21.15 -25.29
C ASP A 149 -1.44 -20.07 -24.26
N GLU A 150 -0.47 -19.66 -23.45
CA GLU A 150 -0.60 -18.54 -22.48
C GLU A 150 -0.38 -17.17 -23.14
N SER A 151 0.01 -17.10 -24.39
CA SER A 151 0.39 -15.86 -25.08
C SER A 151 -0.73 -14.81 -25.12
N LEU A 152 -1.96 -15.22 -25.37
CA LEU A 152 -3.12 -14.32 -25.35
C LEU A 152 -3.44 -13.84 -23.94
N THR A 153 -3.38 -14.74 -22.96
CA THR A 153 -3.56 -14.39 -21.54
C THR A 153 -2.47 -13.42 -21.06
N MET A 154 -1.23 -13.62 -21.52
CA MET A 154 -0.13 -12.70 -21.20
C MET A 154 -0.38 -11.30 -21.79
N GLN A 155 -0.86 -11.19 -23.03
CA GLN A 155 -1.25 -9.91 -23.63
C GLN A 155 -2.36 -9.23 -22.82
N SER A 156 -3.36 -9.99 -22.37
CA SER A 156 -4.44 -9.49 -21.51
C SER A 156 -3.88 -9.03 -20.17
N LEU A 157 -2.99 -9.79 -19.53
CA LEU A 157 -2.38 -9.43 -18.26
C LEU A 157 -1.53 -8.16 -18.37
N ILE A 158 -0.77 -8.00 -19.45
CA ILE A 158 -0.01 -6.78 -19.73
C ILE A 158 -0.96 -5.59 -19.88
N ALA A 159 -2.07 -5.79 -20.59
CA ALA A 159 -3.06 -4.75 -20.79
C ALA A 159 -3.66 -4.25 -19.47
N VAL A 160 -3.73 -5.07 -18.42
CA VAL A 160 -4.41 -4.74 -17.16
C VAL A 160 -3.50 -4.67 -15.95
N GLY A 161 -2.31 -5.26 -15.98
CA GLY A 161 -1.44 -5.45 -14.81
C GLY A 161 -0.29 -4.46 -14.66
N THR A 162 0.01 -3.64 -15.67
CA THR A 162 1.27 -2.88 -15.71
C THR A 162 1.21 -1.49 -15.07
N SER A 163 0.04 -0.92 -14.84
CA SER A 163 -0.09 0.49 -14.45
C SER A 163 -0.56 0.72 -13.01
N ALA A 164 -0.96 -0.30 -12.27
CA ALA A 164 -1.32 -0.17 -10.86
C ALA A 164 -0.08 -0.36 -9.97
N GLY A 165 0.09 0.54 -8.99
CA GLY A 165 1.22 0.52 -8.05
C GLY A 165 1.20 -0.66 -7.07
N GLY A 166 2.36 -0.97 -6.42
CA GLY A 166 2.50 -1.94 -5.35
C GLY A 166 3.12 -3.28 -5.74
N ARG A 167 3.30 -4.17 -4.75
CA ARG A 167 3.98 -5.47 -4.91
C ARG A 167 3.02 -6.64 -5.19
N GLN A 168 1.80 -6.56 -4.67
CA GLN A 168 0.80 -7.62 -4.80
C GLN A 168 0.34 -7.74 -6.25
N PRO A 169 0.15 -8.97 -6.79
CA PRO A 169 -0.44 -9.20 -8.10
C PRO A 169 -1.83 -8.54 -8.20
N LYS A 170 -2.03 -7.75 -9.25
CA LYS A 170 -3.29 -7.03 -9.47
C LYS A 170 -3.56 -6.76 -10.94
N ALA A 171 -4.82 -6.51 -11.26
CA ALA A 171 -5.28 -6.17 -12.59
C ALA A 171 -6.26 -4.98 -12.54
N ILE A 172 -6.18 -4.10 -13.53
CA ILE A 172 -7.15 -3.01 -13.71
C ILE A 172 -8.24 -3.50 -14.65
N ILE A 173 -9.43 -3.67 -14.12
CA ILE A 173 -10.58 -4.22 -14.81
C ILE A 173 -11.72 -3.21 -14.88
N ALA A 174 -12.65 -3.45 -15.81
CA ALA A 174 -13.95 -2.81 -15.86
C ALA A 174 -15.03 -3.88 -15.79
N ILE A 175 -15.99 -3.71 -14.90
CA ILE A 175 -17.07 -4.67 -14.65
C ILE A 175 -18.38 -4.01 -15.05
N ASN A 176 -19.20 -4.72 -15.82
CA ASN A 176 -20.57 -4.32 -16.04
C ASN A 176 -21.44 -4.93 -14.92
N PRO A 177 -21.99 -4.14 -13.99
CA PRO A 177 -22.73 -4.67 -12.84
C PRO A 177 -24.03 -5.35 -13.20
N LYS A 178 -24.56 -5.11 -14.43
CA LYS A 178 -25.82 -5.73 -14.90
C LYS A 178 -25.61 -7.08 -15.56
N THR A 179 -24.49 -7.25 -16.26
CA THR A 179 -24.23 -8.48 -17.05
C THR A 179 -23.15 -9.36 -16.43
N GLY A 180 -22.36 -8.84 -15.49
CA GLY A 180 -21.16 -9.49 -14.95
C GLY A 180 -19.99 -9.56 -15.96
N GLU A 181 -20.10 -8.89 -17.11
CA GLU A 181 -19.02 -8.87 -18.11
C GLU A 181 -17.82 -8.11 -17.57
N ILE A 182 -16.63 -8.69 -17.75
CA ILE A 182 -15.36 -8.11 -17.30
C ILE A 182 -14.47 -7.83 -18.51
N ARG A 183 -13.94 -6.61 -18.57
CA ARG A 183 -13.04 -6.10 -19.61
C ARG A 183 -11.82 -5.43 -18.99
N SER A 184 -10.88 -5.02 -19.85
CA SER A 184 -9.78 -4.17 -19.43
C SER A 184 -10.31 -2.82 -18.93
N GLY A 185 -9.96 -2.46 -17.70
CA GLY A 185 -10.31 -1.17 -17.06
C GLY A 185 -9.31 -0.06 -17.37
N GLN A 186 -8.36 -0.27 -18.27
CA GLN A 186 -7.34 0.72 -18.62
C GLN A 186 -7.86 1.77 -19.61
N ILE A 187 -8.91 1.48 -20.33
CA ILE A 187 -9.50 2.35 -21.33
C ILE A 187 -10.70 3.05 -20.71
N ALA A 188 -10.72 4.37 -20.69
CA ALA A 188 -11.86 5.16 -20.26
C ALA A 188 -12.99 5.12 -21.29
N GLY A 189 -14.22 5.50 -20.90
CA GLY A 189 -15.37 5.65 -21.79
C GLY A 189 -16.12 4.36 -22.10
N GLN A 190 -16.01 3.33 -21.27
CA GLN A 190 -16.81 2.11 -21.40
C GLN A 190 -18.17 2.31 -20.73
N LYS A 191 -19.18 2.65 -21.53
CA LYS A 191 -20.52 2.96 -21.02
C LYS A 191 -21.14 1.77 -20.28
N GLY A 192 -21.58 1.98 -19.06
CA GLY A 192 -22.22 0.98 -18.21
C GLY A 192 -21.24 0.04 -17.50
N PHE A 193 -19.93 0.34 -17.54
CA PHE A 193 -18.91 -0.37 -16.80
C PHE A 193 -18.39 0.47 -15.63
N GLU A 194 -18.10 -0.19 -14.52
CA GLU A 194 -17.44 0.36 -13.34
C GLU A 194 -15.97 -0.02 -13.35
N TYR A 195 -15.10 0.94 -13.07
CA TYR A 195 -13.65 0.74 -13.13
C TYR A 195 -13.13 0.30 -11.79
N CYS A 196 -12.40 -0.81 -11.76
CA CYS A 196 -11.94 -1.45 -10.54
C CYS A 196 -10.46 -1.85 -10.62
N ILE A 197 -9.87 -2.02 -9.45
CA ILE A 197 -8.60 -2.73 -9.26
C ILE A 197 -8.94 -4.07 -8.61
N LEU A 198 -8.60 -5.15 -9.28
CA LEU A 198 -8.65 -6.51 -8.76
C LEU A 198 -7.30 -6.87 -8.19
N LYS A 199 -7.22 -7.22 -6.92
CA LYS A 199 -6.04 -7.81 -6.27
C LYS A 199 -6.23 -9.32 -6.15
N PHE A 200 -5.28 -10.07 -6.71
CA PHE A 200 -5.34 -11.53 -6.65
C PHE A 200 -5.06 -12.00 -5.21
N GLY A 201 -6.00 -12.74 -4.64
CA GLY A 201 -5.90 -13.24 -3.28
C GLY A 201 -4.86 -14.36 -3.15
N ASP A 202 -4.25 -14.45 -1.97
CA ASP A 202 -3.43 -15.57 -1.55
C ASP A 202 -4.22 -16.37 -0.48
N PRO A 203 -4.80 -17.54 -0.84
CA PRO A 203 -5.61 -18.32 0.10
C PRO A 203 -4.82 -18.80 1.32
N SER A 204 -3.51 -19.01 1.16
CA SER A 204 -2.65 -19.47 2.27
C SER A 204 -2.55 -18.44 3.40
N ARG A 205 -2.87 -17.17 3.11
CA ARG A 205 -2.84 -16.04 4.05
C ARG A 205 -4.19 -15.37 4.26
N SER A 206 -5.25 -15.86 3.63
CA SER A 206 -6.55 -15.19 3.57
C SER A 206 -6.43 -13.70 3.19
N SER A 207 -5.56 -13.39 2.23
CA SER A 207 -5.15 -11.99 1.99
C SER A 207 -6.29 -11.12 1.47
N ALA A 208 -7.16 -11.65 0.62
CA ALA A 208 -8.32 -10.94 0.09
C ALA A 208 -9.38 -10.70 1.19
N GLU A 209 -9.67 -11.74 1.96
CA GLU A 209 -10.62 -11.69 3.07
C GLU A 209 -10.15 -10.73 4.17
N LEU A 210 -8.85 -10.75 4.47
CA LEU A 210 -8.25 -9.85 5.46
C LEU A 210 -8.32 -8.39 4.99
N GLU A 211 -8.00 -8.10 3.73
CA GLU A 211 -8.12 -6.75 3.18
C GLU A 211 -9.59 -6.28 3.18
N MET A 212 -10.54 -7.17 2.91
CA MET A 212 -11.97 -6.87 3.01
C MET A 212 -12.42 -6.59 4.46
N ALA A 213 -11.90 -7.33 5.43
CA ALA A 213 -12.15 -7.07 6.85
C ALA A 213 -11.60 -5.69 7.26
N TYR A 214 -10.43 -5.32 6.77
CA TYR A 214 -9.83 -4.00 6.99
C TYR A 214 -10.63 -2.88 6.32
N TYR A 215 -11.15 -3.08 5.13
CA TYR A 215 -12.08 -2.15 4.49
C TYR A 215 -13.31 -1.90 5.36
N LYS A 216 -13.97 -2.95 5.86
CA LYS A 216 -15.12 -2.83 6.76
C LYS A 216 -14.76 -2.07 8.05
N MET A 217 -13.62 -2.39 8.63
CA MET A 217 -13.12 -1.75 9.84
C MET A 217 -12.79 -0.28 9.61
N ALA A 218 -12.10 0.05 8.51
CA ALA A 218 -11.73 1.43 8.15
C ALA A 218 -12.96 2.30 7.85
N THR A 219 -13.94 1.77 7.12
CA THR A 219 -15.21 2.49 6.86
C THR A 219 -16.03 2.67 8.13
N ALA A 220 -16.05 1.69 9.04
CA ALA A 220 -16.68 1.82 10.36
C ALA A 220 -15.95 2.84 11.26
N ALA A 221 -14.65 3.03 11.06
CA ALA A 221 -13.86 4.09 11.69
C ALA A 221 -14.10 5.48 11.08
N GLY A 222 -14.94 5.60 10.06
CA GLY A 222 -15.26 6.85 9.37
C GLY A 222 -14.23 7.29 8.33
N ILE A 223 -13.33 6.41 7.90
CA ILE A 223 -12.38 6.68 6.81
C ILE A 223 -13.11 6.64 5.47
N ASN A 224 -12.86 7.64 4.65
CA ASN A 224 -13.39 7.69 3.30
C ASN A 224 -12.63 6.72 2.39
N MET A 225 -13.30 5.66 1.94
CA MET A 225 -12.79 4.65 1.00
C MET A 225 -13.76 4.44 -0.16
N MET A 226 -13.24 4.01 -1.30
CA MET A 226 -14.10 3.55 -2.40
C MET A 226 -14.77 2.22 -2.02
N PRO A 227 -15.93 1.89 -2.60
CA PRO A 227 -16.57 0.60 -2.41
C PRO A 227 -15.62 -0.56 -2.73
N CYS A 228 -15.62 -1.57 -1.87
CA CYS A 228 -14.84 -2.78 -2.04
C CYS A 228 -15.73 -4.01 -1.90
N GLU A 229 -15.34 -5.09 -2.58
CA GLU A 229 -16.05 -6.37 -2.54
C GLU A 229 -15.09 -7.54 -2.75
N LEU A 230 -15.54 -8.74 -2.42
CA LEU A 230 -14.87 -9.98 -2.77
C LEU A 230 -15.53 -10.57 -4.01
N ILE A 231 -14.70 -11.05 -4.95
CA ILE A 231 -15.13 -11.89 -6.06
C ILE A 231 -14.51 -13.27 -5.92
N GLU A 232 -15.34 -14.29 -6.06
CA GLU A 232 -14.88 -15.67 -6.06
C GLU A 232 -14.61 -16.16 -7.48
N VAL A 233 -13.44 -16.73 -7.70
CA VAL A 233 -13.06 -17.40 -8.94
C VAL A 233 -12.58 -18.80 -8.58
N GLU A 234 -13.34 -19.84 -8.95
CA GLU A 234 -13.04 -21.26 -8.68
C GLU A 234 -12.73 -21.57 -7.20
N GLY A 235 -13.50 -21.01 -6.28
CA GLY A 235 -13.35 -21.25 -4.86
C GLY A 235 -12.25 -20.42 -4.19
N GLN A 236 -11.64 -19.49 -4.93
CA GLN A 236 -10.65 -18.56 -4.40
C GLN A 236 -11.19 -17.13 -4.42
N ASN A 237 -11.12 -16.46 -3.28
CA ASN A 237 -11.51 -15.06 -3.17
C ASN A 237 -10.41 -14.12 -3.65
N HIS A 238 -10.84 -13.06 -4.34
CA HIS A 238 -10.02 -11.94 -4.76
C HIS A 238 -10.67 -10.64 -4.27
N PHE A 239 -9.85 -9.63 -3.97
CA PHE A 239 -10.33 -8.34 -3.49
C PHE A 239 -10.50 -7.37 -4.65
N ILE A 240 -11.64 -6.70 -4.72
CA ILE A 240 -11.93 -5.65 -5.69
C ILE A 240 -12.14 -4.33 -4.95
N THR A 241 -11.53 -3.27 -5.47
CA THR A 241 -11.82 -1.88 -5.06
C THR A 241 -12.15 -1.04 -6.28
N HIS A 242 -13.17 -0.17 -6.17
CA HIS A 242 -13.50 0.77 -7.22
C HIS A 242 -12.41 1.84 -7.34
N ARG A 243 -12.16 2.29 -8.57
CA ARG A 243 -11.17 3.34 -8.83
C ARG A 243 -11.74 4.72 -8.52
N PHE A 244 -11.02 5.50 -7.76
CA PHE A 244 -11.37 6.89 -7.44
C PHE A 244 -10.89 7.90 -8.49
N ASP A 245 -9.97 7.51 -9.38
CA ASP A 245 -9.45 8.36 -10.44
C ASP A 245 -10.26 8.27 -11.74
N ARG A 246 -11.41 7.62 -11.66
CA ARG A 246 -12.40 7.50 -12.74
C ARG A 246 -13.77 7.96 -12.24
N ASP A 247 -14.34 8.91 -12.97
CA ASP A 247 -15.70 9.40 -12.76
C ASP A 247 -16.45 9.22 -14.08
N GLU A 248 -17.25 8.18 -14.18
CA GLU A 248 -17.93 7.72 -15.40
C GLU A 248 -16.96 7.59 -16.59
N GLU A 249 -17.00 8.54 -17.52
CA GLU A 249 -16.14 8.59 -18.71
C GLU A 249 -14.89 9.46 -18.52
N ARG A 250 -14.76 10.13 -17.35
CA ARG A 250 -13.69 11.09 -17.10
C ARG A 250 -12.54 10.47 -16.32
N LYS A 251 -11.35 11.02 -16.55
CA LYS A 251 -10.16 10.74 -15.75
C LYS A 251 -9.89 11.92 -14.83
N LEU A 252 -9.76 11.70 -13.53
CA LEU A 252 -9.20 12.68 -12.62
C LEU A 252 -7.68 12.60 -12.66
N HIS A 253 -7.01 13.75 -12.64
CA HIS A 253 -5.56 13.75 -12.49
C HIS A 253 -5.19 13.30 -11.07
N MET A 254 -4.17 12.46 -10.96
CA MET A 254 -3.71 11.89 -9.70
C MET A 254 -2.22 12.08 -9.52
N GLN A 255 -1.81 12.46 -8.31
CA GLN A 255 -0.43 12.46 -7.88
C GLN A 255 -0.34 11.88 -6.47
N THR A 256 0.62 11.00 -6.23
CA THR A 256 0.92 10.54 -4.86
C THR A 256 1.64 11.63 -4.06
N LEU A 257 1.65 11.49 -2.74
CA LEU A 257 2.45 12.35 -1.88
C LEU A 257 3.94 12.27 -2.24
N ALA A 258 4.44 11.09 -2.64
CA ALA A 258 5.81 10.90 -3.11
C ALA A 258 6.14 11.74 -4.36
N ALA A 259 5.15 11.95 -5.23
CA ALA A 259 5.31 12.76 -6.45
C ALA A 259 5.19 14.26 -6.17
N LEU A 260 4.28 14.66 -5.29
CA LEU A 260 4.03 16.06 -4.93
C LEU A 260 5.09 16.64 -3.98
N TYR A 261 5.55 15.82 -3.05
CA TYR A 261 6.53 16.22 -2.05
C TYR A 261 7.42 15.01 -1.67
N PRO A 262 8.48 14.73 -2.44
CA PRO A 262 9.36 13.56 -2.28
C PRO A 262 9.93 13.36 -0.88
N GLU A 263 10.13 14.47 -0.16
CA GLU A 263 10.70 14.50 1.19
C GLU A 263 9.67 14.21 2.29
N ALA A 264 8.43 13.83 1.93
CA ALA A 264 7.41 13.46 2.89
C ALA A 264 7.73 12.10 3.53
N ASP A 265 8.23 12.14 4.74
CA ASP A 265 8.61 11.00 5.57
C ASP A 265 7.81 10.92 6.88
N SER A 266 6.84 11.82 7.07
CA SER A 266 6.03 11.89 8.28
C SER A 266 4.61 12.40 8.04
N TYR A 267 3.71 12.12 8.98
CA TYR A 267 2.35 12.62 8.97
C TYR A 267 2.27 14.14 9.12
N GLU A 268 3.22 14.75 9.84
CA GLU A 268 3.34 16.21 9.92
C GLU A 268 3.59 16.83 8.55
N LYS A 269 4.46 16.21 7.73
CA LYS A 269 4.71 16.68 6.37
C LYS A 269 3.51 16.46 5.46
N LEU A 270 2.78 15.36 5.60
CA LEU A 270 1.52 15.14 4.88
C LEU A 270 0.48 16.21 5.23
N LEU A 271 0.29 16.52 6.51
CA LEU A 271 -0.57 17.63 6.97
C LEU A 271 -0.11 18.99 6.44
N MET A 272 1.21 19.24 6.42
CA MET A 272 1.79 20.45 5.82
C MET A 272 1.46 20.53 4.32
N VAL A 273 1.55 19.43 3.58
CA VAL A 273 1.20 19.37 2.15
C VAL A 273 -0.28 19.71 1.96
N CYS A 274 -1.20 19.16 2.76
CA CYS A 274 -2.61 19.50 2.70
C CYS A 274 -2.84 21.02 2.88
N ARG A 275 -2.15 21.66 3.83
CA ARG A 275 -2.22 23.11 4.04
C ARG A 275 -1.64 23.91 2.88
N LYS A 276 -0.47 23.51 2.35
CA LYS A 276 0.14 24.16 1.18
C LYS A 276 -0.75 24.10 -0.06
N MET A 277 -1.48 23.00 -0.23
CA MET A 277 -2.46 22.82 -1.29
C MET A 277 -3.81 23.49 -0.99
N ARG A 278 -3.95 24.14 0.17
CA ARG A 278 -5.17 24.84 0.63
C ARG A 278 -6.41 23.93 0.68
N LEU A 279 -6.20 22.66 1.05
CA LEU A 279 -7.31 21.74 1.22
C LEU A 279 -8.14 22.09 2.48
N PRO A 280 -9.42 21.73 2.53
CA PRO A 280 -10.29 21.99 3.68
C PRO A 280 -9.74 21.41 4.99
N GLU A 281 -10.13 22.00 6.13
CA GLU A 281 -9.76 21.52 7.47
C GLU A 281 -10.20 20.05 7.70
N SER A 282 -11.35 19.66 7.14
CA SER A 282 -11.83 18.28 7.15
C SER A 282 -10.84 17.27 6.53
N THR A 283 -10.00 17.71 5.59
CA THR A 283 -8.93 16.88 5.04
C THR A 283 -7.85 16.57 6.08
N GLN A 284 -7.54 17.52 6.97
CA GLN A 284 -6.57 17.29 8.03
C GLN A 284 -7.14 16.33 9.09
N GLU A 285 -8.45 16.43 9.41
CA GLU A 285 -9.15 15.47 10.26
C GLU A 285 -9.11 14.04 9.64
N GLU A 286 -9.31 13.94 8.33
CA GLU A 286 -9.26 12.66 7.61
C GLU A 286 -7.85 12.06 7.60
N VAL A 287 -6.80 12.86 7.36
CA VAL A 287 -5.39 12.41 7.45
C VAL A 287 -5.08 11.93 8.86
N PHE A 288 -5.51 12.65 9.89
CA PHE A 288 -5.31 12.25 11.28
C PHE A 288 -6.03 10.93 11.59
N ARG A 289 -7.25 10.76 11.11
CA ARG A 289 -8.03 9.52 11.25
C ARG A 289 -7.29 8.32 10.63
N ARG A 290 -6.79 8.49 9.41
CA ARG A 290 -5.98 7.44 8.72
C ARG A 290 -4.70 7.12 9.49
N MET A 291 -4.01 8.13 10.01
CA MET A 291 -2.82 7.94 10.83
C MET A 291 -3.12 7.11 12.07
N VAL A 292 -4.14 7.48 12.84
CA VAL A 292 -4.56 6.74 14.05
C VAL A 292 -4.95 5.30 13.69
N PHE A 293 -5.68 5.12 12.58
CA PHE A 293 -6.04 3.79 12.09
C PHE A 293 -4.80 2.98 11.71
N ASN A 294 -3.88 3.54 10.93
CA ASN A 294 -2.67 2.83 10.50
C ASN A 294 -1.87 2.34 11.71
N ILE A 295 -1.73 3.17 12.75
CA ILE A 295 -0.99 2.83 13.96
C ILE A 295 -1.72 1.75 14.77
N LEU A 296 -2.99 1.96 15.09
CA LEU A 296 -3.75 1.02 15.94
C LEU A 296 -4.10 -0.29 15.21
N ALA A 297 -4.27 -0.25 13.89
CA ALA A 297 -4.59 -1.41 13.07
C ALA A 297 -3.36 -2.10 12.47
N ASN A 298 -2.15 -1.70 12.82
CA ASN A 298 -0.91 -2.26 12.30
C ASN A 298 -0.81 -2.25 10.76
N ASN A 299 -1.32 -1.20 10.12
CA ASN A 299 -1.09 -0.95 8.71
C ASN A 299 0.23 -0.18 8.54
N THR A 300 1.35 -0.88 8.64
CA THR A 300 2.69 -0.27 8.69
C THR A 300 3.28 0.03 7.31
N ASP A 301 2.63 -0.40 6.22
CA ASP A 301 3.02 -0.03 4.85
C ASP A 301 2.44 1.34 4.45
N ASP A 302 2.39 2.26 5.39
CA ASP A 302 1.84 3.61 5.29
C ASP A 302 2.79 4.61 4.60
N HIS A 303 3.47 4.16 3.54
CA HIS A 303 4.43 5.00 2.84
C HIS A 303 3.76 6.11 2.01
N ASN A 304 4.56 7.10 1.61
CA ASN A 304 4.10 8.30 0.90
C ASN A 304 3.46 8.04 -0.48
N LYS A 305 3.57 6.84 -1.05
CA LYS A 305 2.81 6.44 -2.24
C LYS A 305 1.39 5.95 -1.93
N ASN A 306 1.07 5.64 -0.65
CA ASN A 306 -0.28 5.23 -0.24
C ASN A 306 -1.17 6.41 0.17
N PHE A 307 -0.72 7.63 -0.10
CA PHE A 307 -1.50 8.86 0.00
C PHE A 307 -1.49 9.58 -1.34
N SER A 308 -2.67 9.79 -1.92
CA SER A 308 -2.80 10.44 -3.22
C SER A 308 -3.71 11.65 -3.17
N PHE A 309 -3.52 12.52 -4.13
CA PHE A 309 -4.32 13.72 -4.34
C PHE A 309 -4.87 13.70 -5.75
N LEU A 310 -6.11 14.15 -5.88
CA LEU A 310 -6.85 14.18 -7.14
C LEU A 310 -7.12 15.62 -7.55
N MET A 311 -7.03 15.89 -8.85
CA MET A 311 -7.40 17.18 -9.41
C MET A 311 -8.42 16.99 -10.55
N ASP A 312 -9.47 17.78 -10.54
CA ASP A 312 -10.43 17.83 -11.63
C ASP A 312 -9.96 18.74 -12.79
N GLU A 313 -10.72 18.78 -13.87
CA GLU A 313 -10.41 19.59 -15.04
C GLU A 313 -10.45 21.11 -14.77
N ASN A 314 -11.04 21.54 -13.65
CA ASN A 314 -11.10 22.94 -13.20
C ASN A 314 -9.89 23.30 -12.30
N GLY A 315 -9.00 22.34 -12.03
CA GLY A 315 -7.82 22.55 -11.19
C GLY A 315 -8.07 22.46 -9.69
N HIS A 316 -9.23 21.93 -9.26
CA HIS A 316 -9.53 21.75 -7.85
C HIS A 316 -8.88 20.46 -7.33
N TRP A 317 -8.04 20.61 -6.32
CA TRP A 317 -7.37 19.51 -5.66
C TRP A 317 -8.15 19.00 -4.44
N GLN A 318 -8.10 17.70 -4.22
CA GLN A 318 -8.63 17.04 -3.03
C GLN A 318 -7.76 15.83 -2.65
N LEU A 319 -7.83 15.39 -1.39
CA LEU A 319 -7.26 14.13 -0.95
C LEU A 319 -8.07 12.98 -1.58
N SER A 320 -7.41 11.94 -2.08
CA SER A 320 -8.10 10.74 -2.57
C SER A 320 -8.79 9.99 -1.44
N PRO A 321 -9.82 9.18 -1.72
CA PRO A 321 -10.20 8.09 -0.81
C PRO A 321 -8.98 7.27 -0.39
N ALA A 322 -9.02 6.65 0.79
CA ALA A 322 -7.96 5.76 1.27
C ALA A 322 -7.95 4.45 0.46
N TYR A 323 -6.78 3.85 0.36
CA TYR A 323 -6.54 2.59 -0.34
C TYR A 323 -5.35 1.86 0.26
N ASP A 324 -5.17 0.59 -0.08
CA ASP A 324 -4.10 -0.27 0.42
C ASP A 324 -4.05 -0.31 1.97
N MET A 325 -5.23 -0.35 2.60
CA MET A 325 -5.34 -0.47 4.05
C MET A 325 -5.53 -1.94 4.43
N THR A 326 -4.48 -2.54 4.97
CA THR A 326 -4.49 -3.95 5.40
C THR A 326 -3.48 -4.19 6.50
N TYR A 327 -3.57 -5.34 7.17
CA TYR A 327 -2.57 -5.77 8.13
C TYR A 327 -1.26 -6.12 7.45
N ILE A 328 -0.15 -5.67 8.02
CA ILE A 328 1.17 -5.97 7.47
C ILE A 328 1.89 -6.98 8.35
N PHE A 329 2.16 -8.14 7.76
CA PHE A 329 3.02 -9.15 8.36
C PHE A 329 4.48 -8.88 8.01
N ASN A 330 5.39 -9.24 8.90
CA ASN A 330 6.83 -9.16 8.64
C ASN A 330 7.26 -10.06 7.46
N VAL A 331 8.51 -9.96 7.06
CA VAL A 331 9.08 -10.74 5.95
C VAL A 331 8.95 -12.26 6.15
N GLY A 332 8.90 -12.73 7.39
CA GLY A 332 8.62 -14.14 7.73
C GLY A 332 7.16 -14.56 7.56
N GLY A 333 6.26 -13.60 7.48
CA GLY A 333 4.84 -13.78 7.16
C GLY A 333 3.95 -14.25 8.31
N PHE A 334 4.43 -14.28 9.55
CA PHE A 334 3.67 -14.78 10.69
C PHE A 334 3.55 -13.78 11.86
N LEU A 335 4.45 -12.80 11.94
CA LEU A 335 4.44 -11.79 12.99
C LEU A 335 4.08 -10.42 12.42
N PRO A 336 3.58 -9.49 13.26
CA PRO A 336 3.33 -8.13 12.83
C PRO A 336 4.65 -7.46 12.37
N GLU A 337 4.58 -6.68 11.30
CA GLU A 337 5.59 -5.66 11.05
C GLU A 337 5.36 -4.51 12.05
N THR A 338 6.41 -4.01 12.66
CA THR A 338 6.28 -3.01 13.73
C THR A 338 6.75 -1.61 13.34
N MET A 339 7.43 -1.50 12.21
CA MET A 339 8.00 -0.24 11.74
C MET A 339 7.13 0.39 10.66
N HIS A 340 6.54 1.52 10.96
CA HIS A 340 5.82 2.34 9.99
C HIS A 340 6.75 2.97 8.95
N CYS A 341 6.22 3.33 7.80
CA CYS A 341 6.95 4.05 6.76
C CYS A 341 6.94 5.56 6.99
N LEU A 342 5.86 6.12 7.55
CA LEU A 342 5.79 7.52 7.96
C LEU A 342 5.96 7.67 9.47
N MET A 343 6.78 8.64 9.85
CA MET A 343 6.96 9.01 11.26
C MET A 343 5.72 9.73 11.80
N MET A 344 5.46 9.55 13.11
CA MET A 344 4.62 10.40 13.93
C MET A 344 5.44 10.88 15.12
N GLN A 345 5.57 12.19 15.30
CA GLN A 345 6.41 12.81 16.34
C GLN A 345 7.84 12.24 16.36
N GLY A 346 8.42 12.04 15.16
CA GLY A 346 9.75 11.51 14.97
C GLY A 346 9.92 10.01 15.22
N LYS A 347 8.84 9.28 15.46
CA LYS A 347 8.86 7.84 15.76
C LYS A 347 8.29 7.03 14.57
N LEU A 348 8.98 5.95 14.19
CA LEU A 348 8.50 4.95 13.23
C LEU A 348 7.82 3.75 13.90
N GLN A 349 8.01 3.59 15.22
CA GLN A 349 7.40 2.52 16.03
C GLN A 349 7.21 3.01 17.47
N GLY A 350 6.34 2.35 18.22
CA GLY A 350 6.08 2.68 19.62
C GLY A 350 5.39 4.05 19.81
N GLN A 351 4.58 4.44 18.84
CA GLN A 351 3.78 5.67 18.90
C GLN A 351 2.72 5.53 19.98
N THR A 352 2.59 6.57 20.82
CA THR A 352 1.66 6.59 21.94
C THR A 352 0.45 7.48 21.68
N LEU A 353 -0.56 7.38 22.56
CA LEU A 353 -1.70 8.28 22.57
C LEU A 353 -1.27 9.75 22.74
N GLU A 354 -0.28 9.99 23.60
CA GLU A 354 0.26 11.32 23.85
C GLU A 354 0.94 11.91 22.60
N ASP A 355 1.65 11.09 21.83
CA ASP A 355 2.24 11.51 20.55
C ASP A 355 1.16 11.94 19.55
N ALA A 356 0.07 11.17 19.46
CA ALA A 356 -1.06 11.49 18.56
C ALA A 356 -1.76 12.79 18.99
N LEU A 357 -1.98 12.99 20.29
CA LEU A 357 -2.60 14.20 20.82
C LEU A 357 -1.68 15.42 20.65
N ALA A 358 -0.36 15.25 20.81
CA ALA A 358 0.62 16.31 20.55
C ALA A 358 0.60 16.73 19.09
N LEU A 359 0.65 15.76 18.14
CA LEU A 359 0.54 16.03 16.71
C LEU A 359 -0.76 16.78 16.38
N ALA A 360 -1.87 16.34 16.95
CA ALA A 360 -3.18 16.99 16.72
C ALA A 360 -3.17 18.44 17.22
N LYS A 361 -2.63 18.70 18.41
CA LYS A 361 -2.51 20.04 18.99
C LYS A 361 -1.65 20.95 18.12
N ASP A 362 -0.48 20.47 17.68
CA ASP A 362 0.46 21.23 16.86
C ASP A 362 -0.12 21.58 15.47
N ASN A 363 -1.06 20.77 15.01
CA ASN A 363 -1.70 20.95 13.71
C ASN A 363 -3.14 21.51 13.79
N GLY A 364 -3.64 21.86 15.00
CA GLY A 364 -4.95 22.48 15.19
C GLY A 364 -6.13 21.54 14.99
N ILE A 365 -5.96 20.24 15.11
CA ILE A 365 -7.02 19.22 14.89
C ILE A 365 -7.87 19.13 16.16
N ARG A 366 -9.04 19.79 16.16
CA ARG A 366 -9.89 19.94 17.35
C ARG A 366 -10.61 18.68 17.79
N LYS A 367 -10.95 17.79 16.83
CA LYS A 367 -11.73 16.56 17.10
C LYS A 367 -10.85 15.34 17.38
N ALA A 368 -9.58 15.54 17.73
CA ALA A 368 -8.61 14.45 17.88
C ALA A 368 -9.08 13.32 18.79
N GLU A 369 -9.53 13.64 20.01
CA GLU A 369 -10.00 12.63 20.98
C GLU A 369 -11.22 11.86 20.45
N THR A 370 -12.16 12.54 19.77
CA THR A 370 -13.34 11.90 19.18
C THR A 370 -12.91 10.93 18.07
N ILE A 371 -12.03 11.39 17.18
CA ILE A 371 -11.49 10.57 16.08
C ILE A 371 -10.78 9.32 16.63
N ILE A 372 -9.93 9.50 17.64
CA ILE A 372 -9.20 8.38 18.25
C ILE A 372 -10.17 7.35 18.84
N LYS A 373 -11.21 7.80 19.56
CA LYS A 373 -12.23 6.91 20.14
C LYS A 373 -13.06 6.16 19.08
N GLU A 374 -13.44 6.84 18.00
CA GLU A 374 -14.14 6.24 16.87
C GLU A 374 -13.31 5.14 16.20
N VAL A 375 -12.03 5.43 15.94
CA VAL A 375 -11.09 4.49 15.35
C VAL A 375 -10.86 3.29 16.27
N ALA A 376 -10.57 3.52 17.54
CA ALA A 376 -10.36 2.45 18.52
C ALA A 376 -11.61 1.55 18.66
N SER A 377 -12.81 2.16 18.67
CA SER A 377 -14.09 1.41 18.69
C SER A 377 -14.32 0.56 17.43
N ALA A 378 -13.87 1.00 16.27
CA ALA A 378 -13.97 0.21 15.05
C ALA A 378 -12.98 -0.97 15.08
N ILE A 379 -11.74 -0.72 15.49
CA ILE A 379 -10.67 -1.73 15.56
C ILE A 379 -11.01 -2.82 16.59
N SER A 380 -11.61 -2.48 17.74
CA SER A 380 -12.03 -3.47 18.73
C SER A 380 -13.06 -4.50 18.23
N LYS A 381 -13.64 -4.27 17.07
CA LYS A 381 -14.60 -5.16 16.40
C LYS A 381 -13.97 -5.99 15.27
N PHE A 382 -12.65 -6.02 15.17
CA PHE A 382 -11.93 -6.71 14.10
C PHE A 382 -12.39 -8.15 13.92
N ARG A 383 -12.46 -8.96 15.00
CA ARG A 383 -12.91 -10.37 14.94
C ARG A 383 -14.22 -10.51 14.18
N LYS A 384 -15.21 -9.67 14.48
CA LYS A 384 -16.51 -9.69 13.81
C LYS A 384 -16.36 -9.47 12.31
N TYR A 385 -15.61 -8.46 11.90
CA TYR A 385 -15.42 -8.17 10.47
C TYR A 385 -14.64 -9.28 9.76
N ALA A 386 -13.63 -9.85 10.43
CA ALA A 386 -12.82 -10.92 9.88
C ALA A 386 -13.64 -12.22 9.69
N GLU A 387 -14.45 -12.59 10.66
CA GLU A 387 -15.36 -13.75 10.56
C GLU A 387 -16.40 -13.57 9.45
N GLU A 388 -17.01 -12.38 9.36
CA GLU A 388 -17.95 -12.04 8.27
C GLU A 388 -17.32 -12.12 6.88
N CYS A 389 -16.01 -11.88 6.75
CA CYS A 389 -15.29 -11.94 5.49
C CYS A 389 -14.70 -13.32 5.20
N GLY A 390 -14.78 -14.28 6.14
CA GLY A 390 -14.22 -15.63 5.95
C GLY A 390 -12.72 -15.72 6.16
N VAL A 391 -12.11 -14.82 6.93
CA VAL A 391 -10.69 -14.91 7.30
C VAL A 391 -10.43 -16.19 8.09
N GLY A 392 -9.36 -16.92 7.76
CA GLY A 392 -8.97 -18.14 8.48
C GLY A 392 -8.68 -17.88 9.96
N GLN A 393 -9.14 -18.77 10.84
CA GLN A 393 -9.09 -18.59 12.30
C GLN A 393 -7.68 -18.29 12.83
N GLN A 394 -6.66 -18.93 12.27
CA GLN A 394 -5.26 -18.68 12.62
C GLN A 394 -4.84 -17.22 12.39
N TRP A 395 -5.32 -16.62 11.29
CA TRP A 395 -5.04 -15.23 10.96
C TRP A 395 -5.86 -14.27 11.81
N ILE A 396 -7.11 -14.61 12.12
CA ILE A 396 -7.93 -13.84 13.06
C ILE A 396 -7.21 -13.74 14.40
N ALA A 397 -6.79 -14.87 14.98
CA ALA A 397 -6.12 -14.88 16.27
C ALA A 397 -4.81 -14.05 16.27
N ALA A 398 -3.98 -14.23 15.23
CA ALA A 398 -2.71 -13.50 15.15
C ALA A 398 -2.90 -11.98 15.03
N VAL A 399 -3.82 -11.54 14.17
CA VAL A 399 -4.10 -10.11 13.96
C VAL A 399 -4.77 -9.50 15.19
N GLU A 400 -5.81 -10.14 15.73
CA GLU A 400 -6.53 -9.66 16.92
C GLU A 400 -5.63 -9.46 18.12
N THR A 401 -4.70 -10.38 18.36
CA THR A 401 -3.71 -10.24 19.44
C THR A 401 -2.90 -8.96 19.29
N CYS A 402 -2.41 -8.66 18.10
CA CYS A 402 -1.66 -7.44 17.81
C CYS A 402 -2.52 -6.19 18.02
N LEU A 403 -3.74 -6.17 17.47
CA LEU A 403 -4.64 -5.02 17.57
C LEU A 403 -5.05 -4.75 19.02
N ASN A 404 -5.34 -5.80 19.80
CA ASN A 404 -5.67 -5.66 21.20
C ASN A 404 -4.50 -5.10 22.02
N ASN A 405 -3.27 -5.49 21.72
CA ASN A 405 -2.06 -4.90 22.36
C ASN A 405 -1.95 -3.40 22.05
N HIS A 406 -2.18 -2.98 20.80
CA HIS A 406 -2.15 -1.56 20.45
C HIS A 406 -3.27 -0.77 21.15
N LEU A 407 -4.48 -1.33 21.20
CA LEU A 407 -5.60 -0.71 21.92
C LEU A 407 -5.33 -0.60 23.42
N ALA A 408 -4.76 -1.63 24.04
CA ALA A 408 -4.39 -1.62 25.44
C ALA A 408 -3.30 -0.59 25.75
N ASN A 409 -2.27 -0.50 24.90
CA ASN A 409 -1.19 0.50 25.03
C ASN A 409 -1.71 1.94 24.92
N TRP A 410 -2.84 2.16 24.27
CA TRP A 410 -3.51 3.47 24.18
C TRP A 410 -4.65 3.63 25.20
N GLY A 411 -4.85 2.65 26.11
CA GLY A 411 -5.84 2.69 27.20
C GLY A 411 -7.29 2.45 26.77
N PHE A 412 -7.52 1.82 25.60
CA PHE A 412 -8.87 1.52 25.08
C PHE A 412 -9.38 0.14 25.42
N LEU A 413 -8.52 -0.75 25.83
CA LEU A 413 -8.91 -2.01 26.46
C LEU A 413 -8.37 -1.99 27.89
N PRO A 414 -9.07 -2.63 28.87
CA PRO A 414 -8.43 -2.93 30.12
C PRO A 414 -7.16 -3.71 29.79
N ASP A 415 -6.07 -3.38 30.50
CA ASP A 415 -4.83 -4.15 30.39
C ASP A 415 -5.20 -5.64 30.33
N SER A 416 -5.32 -6.15 29.11
CA SER A 416 -5.56 -7.56 28.94
C SER A 416 -4.27 -8.17 29.46
N SER A 417 -4.33 -8.73 30.65
CA SER A 417 -3.22 -9.46 31.24
C SER A 417 -2.56 -10.23 30.11
N SER A 418 -1.32 -9.87 29.80
CA SER A 418 -0.55 -10.58 28.77
C SER A 418 -0.78 -12.05 29.00
N PRO A 419 -1.02 -12.87 27.97
CA PRO A 419 -1.49 -14.22 28.18
C PRO A 419 -0.58 -14.94 29.16
N SER A 420 -1.19 -15.65 30.08
CA SER A 420 -0.48 -16.52 31.00
C SER A 420 -0.60 -17.96 30.55
N PHE A 421 0.49 -18.69 30.63
CA PHE A 421 0.56 -20.09 30.21
C PHE A 421 1.13 -20.94 31.34
N ASP A 422 0.49 -22.04 31.63
CA ASP A 422 1.06 -23.10 32.48
C ASP A 422 1.68 -24.16 31.57
N ILE A 423 3.00 -24.29 31.66
CA ILE A 423 3.74 -25.29 30.90
C ILE A 423 4.61 -26.05 31.87
N ASP A 424 4.37 -27.35 31.96
CA ASP A 424 5.05 -28.28 32.88
C ASP A 424 5.00 -27.82 34.36
N GLY A 425 3.88 -27.20 34.80
CA GLY A 425 3.69 -26.71 36.15
C GLY A 425 4.42 -25.39 36.45
N ILE A 426 4.94 -24.72 35.45
CA ILE A 426 5.53 -23.37 35.53
C ILE A 426 4.54 -22.39 34.92
N LEU A 427 4.06 -21.44 35.72
CA LEU A 427 3.20 -20.36 35.26
C LEU A 427 4.05 -19.22 34.66
N TYR A 428 3.86 -18.99 33.37
CA TYR A 428 4.44 -17.85 32.63
C TYR A 428 3.36 -16.78 32.53
N GLU A 429 3.54 -15.69 33.23
CA GLU A 429 2.61 -14.56 33.27
C GLU A 429 3.08 -13.44 32.37
N ASN A 430 2.17 -12.61 31.92
CA ASN A 430 2.48 -11.40 31.13
C ASN A 430 3.36 -11.67 29.90
N VAL A 431 3.11 -12.77 29.19
CA VAL A 431 3.90 -13.20 28.04
C VAL A 431 3.71 -12.24 26.88
N ARG A 432 4.81 -11.67 26.37
CA ARG A 432 4.88 -10.74 25.25
C ARG A 432 5.98 -11.16 24.27
N VAL A 433 5.77 -10.98 22.97
CA VAL A 433 6.79 -11.23 21.94
C VAL A 433 7.06 -9.92 21.21
N GLU A 434 8.30 -9.46 21.22
CA GLU A 434 8.77 -8.27 20.51
C GLU A 434 9.77 -8.66 19.42
N GLN A 435 9.66 -8.07 18.23
CA GLN A 435 10.64 -8.29 17.17
C GLN A 435 11.78 -7.27 17.28
N THR A 436 13.01 -7.72 17.11
CA THR A 436 14.18 -6.83 17.08
C THR A 436 14.53 -6.41 15.65
N TYR A 437 15.22 -5.28 15.51
CA TYR A 437 15.73 -4.74 14.25
C TYR A 437 16.53 -5.75 13.40
N LYS A 438 17.16 -6.75 14.04
CA LYS A 438 17.95 -7.80 13.35
C LYS A 438 17.13 -9.04 12.97
N GLY A 439 15.81 -9.00 13.18
CA GLY A 439 14.90 -10.11 12.88
C GLY A 439 14.93 -11.25 13.90
N ASN A 440 15.53 -11.05 15.06
CA ASN A 440 15.35 -11.90 16.21
C ASN A 440 14.11 -11.46 17.00
N PHE A 441 13.60 -12.34 17.86
CA PHE A 441 12.48 -12.04 18.73
C PHE A 441 12.94 -11.96 20.17
N HIS A 442 12.33 -11.05 20.93
CA HIS A 442 12.39 -11.05 22.39
C HIS A 442 11.07 -11.61 22.91
N LEU A 443 11.13 -12.67 23.69
CA LEU A 443 10.06 -13.17 24.50
C LEU A 443 10.24 -12.62 25.90
N LEU A 444 9.27 -11.85 26.39
CA LEU A 444 9.23 -11.31 27.73
C LEU A 444 8.10 -12.02 28.49
N CYS A 445 8.36 -12.42 29.71
CA CYS A 445 7.35 -13.00 30.60
C CYS A 445 7.73 -12.80 32.06
N GLU A 446 6.78 -12.98 32.95
CA GLU A 446 7.03 -13.08 34.38
C GLU A 446 6.99 -14.54 34.81
N ILE A 447 7.96 -14.97 35.60
CA ILE A 447 7.99 -16.30 36.22
C ILE A 447 8.21 -16.09 37.70
N GLN A 448 7.24 -16.52 38.53
CA GLN A 448 7.26 -16.34 39.98
C GLN A 448 7.48 -14.87 40.38
N GLY A 449 6.82 -13.94 39.68
CA GLY A 449 6.91 -12.49 39.93
C GLY A 449 8.22 -11.84 39.51
N LYS A 450 9.06 -12.52 38.72
CA LYS A 450 10.28 -11.94 38.15
C LYS A 450 10.18 -11.84 36.65
N GLU A 451 10.45 -10.66 36.10
CA GLU A 451 10.52 -10.45 34.66
C GLU A 451 11.69 -11.23 34.06
N ARG A 452 11.41 -11.94 32.96
CA ARG A 452 12.38 -12.72 32.17
C ARG A 452 12.34 -12.28 30.72
N LYS A 453 13.52 -12.24 30.08
CA LYS A 453 13.66 -11.89 28.69
C LYS A 453 14.51 -12.90 27.97
N PHE A 454 13.95 -13.51 26.91
CA PHE A 454 14.62 -14.49 26.08
C PHE A 454 14.82 -13.96 24.68
N VAL A 455 15.98 -14.22 24.06
CA VAL A 455 16.22 -13.91 22.66
C VAL A 455 16.02 -15.17 21.82
N ILE A 456 15.16 -15.09 20.83
CA ILE A 456 14.87 -16.17 19.91
C ILE A 456 15.50 -15.80 18.57
N SER A 457 16.43 -16.63 18.08
CA SER A 457 17.09 -16.36 16.80
C SER A 457 16.13 -16.46 15.61
N LYS A 458 16.42 -15.70 14.56
CA LYS A 458 15.66 -15.70 13.30
C LYS A 458 15.44 -17.09 12.70
N ASN A 459 16.34 -18.02 12.95
CA ASN A 459 16.28 -19.38 12.39
C ASN A 459 15.57 -20.37 13.31
N LYS A 460 14.94 -19.92 14.41
CA LYS A 460 14.31 -20.78 15.45
C LYS A 460 15.24 -21.86 16.02
N ALA A 461 16.54 -21.81 15.72
CA ALA A 461 17.51 -22.86 16.06
C ALA A 461 18.32 -22.59 17.34
N ALA A 462 18.23 -21.38 17.89
CA ALA A 462 18.93 -21.00 19.11
C ALA A 462 18.10 -20.05 19.95
N TYR A 463 18.02 -20.36 21.24
CA TYR A 463 17.40 -19.55 22.26
C TYR A 463 18.48 -19.21 23.31
N ALA A 464 18.50 -17.99 23.76
CA ALA A 464 19.37 -17.55 24.83
C ALA A 464 18.61 -16.64 25.77
N GLU A 465 18.71 -16.87 27.06
CA GLU A 465 18.26 -15.92 28.08
C GLU A 465 19.22 -14.75 28.14
N ILE A 466 18.70 -13.53 28.27
CA ILE A 466 19.53 -12.35 28.47
C ILE A 466 19.86 -12.29 29.99
N GLU A 467 21.12 -12.28 30.33
CA GLU A 467 21.69 -12.45 31.68
C GLU A 467 21.31 -11.37 32.72
N GLU A 468 20.54 -10.35 32.38
CA GLU A 468 20.23 -9.27 33.34
C GLU A 468 19.29 -9.66 34.50
N THR A 469 18.70 -10.88 34.45
CA THR A 469 17.68 -11.29 35.42
C THR A 469 18.00 -12.57 36.23
N GLY A 470 19.18 -13.16 36.05
CA GLY A 470 19.60 -14.38 36.79
C GLY A 470 19.32 -15.69 36.03
N THR A 471 20.03 -16.74 36.41
CA THR A 471 19.98 -18.07 35.77
C THR A 471 18.56 -18.62 35.69
N SER A 472 18.09 -18.88 34.48
CA SER A 472 16.84 -19.61 34.26
C SER A 472 17.11 -21.09 34.27
N ASN A 473 16.24 -21.85 34.94
CA ASN A 473 16.24 -23.30 34.88
C ASN A 473 15.37 -23.85 33.72
N LEU A 474 15.03 -23.02 32.74
CA LEU A 474 14.17 -23.40 31.63
C LEU A 474 14.96 -24.18 30.59
N SER A 475 14.46 -25.33 30.18
CA SER A 475 15.00 -26.07 29.07
C SER A 475 14.65 -25.39 27.74
N ILE A 476 15.47 -25.63 26.71
CA ILE A 476 15.21 -25.15 25.35
C ILE A 476 13.84 -25.65 24.84
N GLU A 477 13.42 -26.86 25.23
CA GLU A 477 12.11 -27.42 24.88
C GLU A 477 10.95 -26.64 25.52
N GLN A 478 11.08 -26.23 26.79
CA GLN A 478 10.05 -25.41 27.48
C GLN A 478 9.91 -24.03 26.82
N LEU A 479 11.01 -23.40 26.45
CA LEU A 479 10.98 -22.12 25.72
C LEU A 479 10.35 -22.28 24.33
N HIS A 480 10.65 -23.36 23.64
CA HIS A 480 10.05 -23.65 22.34
C HIS A 480 8.54 -23.86 22.46
N THR A 481 8.12 -24.66 23.43
CA THR A 481 6.69 -24.91 23.72
C THR A 481 5.96 -23.61 24.07
N LEU A 482 6.58 -22.74 24.86
CA LEU A 482 6.03 -21.43 25.23
C LEU A 482 5.79 -20.55 24.00
N VAL A 483 6.77 -20.45 23.11
CA VAL A 483 6.69 -19.68 21.87
C VAL A 483 5.62 -20.26 20.93
N GLU A 484 5.60 -21.57 20.75
CA GLU A 484 4.59 -22.24 19.92
C GLU A 484 3.19 -22.06 20.49
N THR A 485 3.03 -22.17 21.81
CA THR A 485 1.75 -21.95 22.49
C THR A 485 1.29 -20.49 22.38
N TYR A 486 2.24 -19.53 22.46
CA TYR A 486 1.94 -18.11 22.25
C TYR A 486 1.52 -17.83 20.80
N LEU A 487 2.23 -18.41 19.83
CA LEU A 487 1.95 -18.23 18.41
C LEU A 487 0.71 -18.98 17.92
N ALA A 488 0.24 -19.98 18.67
CA ALA A 488 -0.97 -20.77 18.37
C ALA A 488 -2.26 -20.14 18.94
N ARG A 489 -2.16 -19.11 19.76
CA ARG A 489 -3.29 -18.30 20.26
C ARG A 489 -3.58 -17.14 19.35
#